data_7761bb13084cc8624374ce2d77f50010
#
_entry.id   7761bb13084cc8624374ce2d77f50010
#
_cell.length_a   1.000
_cell.length_b   1.000
_cell.length_c   1.000
_cell.angle_alpha   90.00
_cell.angle_beta   90.00
_cell.angle_gamma   90.00
#
_symmetry.space_group_name_H-M   'P 1'
#
loop_
_entity.id
_entity.type
_entity.pdbx_description
1 polymer ?
#
loop_
_entity_poly.entity_id
_entity_poly.type
_entity_poly.pdbx_seq_one_letter_code
_entity_poly.pdbx_strand_id
1 'polypeptide(L)'
;WNLCNDKLQHDPKLTVRGLIEQSNVAMVGTTDDPIDSLEWHKKIKEDPTIKVVVAPSFRPDKALNIRKEGFADYIHKLEEVVGRKFACANCVVSALEERLEFFVEMGCRASDHGLDYIPFAETNAEKATAAFKKAMAGETLTKEEGDEYTTYLLLKLGALYKKHNVVMQMHYSCLRNVNDKMYRKLGPDTGFDMIAVTDCSATISSLLSALTKEDACPKVILYSLNPADFDMLGTILGAFQDDEIPGKIQLGSAWWFCDTDDGMYQQMKTLARLGLLGNFIGMLTDSRSFLSYTRHELFRRLMCNLIGNWVENGQYPNDEKSLKKIVEGIS
;
A
#
# COMPACT_ATOMS: atom_id res chain seq x y z
N TRP A 1 11.32 -14.13 -31.42
CA TRP A 1 10.56 -15.03 -30.55
C TRP A 1 11.40 -16.24 -30.13
N ASN A 2 11.96 -16.99 -31.05
CA ASN A 2 12.78 -18.19 -30.74
C ASN A 2 13.97 -17.86 -29.83
N LEU A 3 14.69 -16.78 -30.08
CA LEU A 3 15.81 -16.32 -29.25
C LEU A 3 15.37 -16.00 -27.81
N CYS A 4 14.21 -15.34 -27.65
CA CYS A 4 13.68 -15.05 -26.30
C CYS A 4 13.28 -16.33 -25.57
N ASN A 5 12.62 -17.26 -26.28
CA ASN A 5 12.24 -18.54 -25.68
C ASN A 5 13.47 -19.36 -25.25
N ASP A 6 14.48 -19.47 -26.12
CA ASP A 6 15.71 -20.18 -25.82
C ASP A 6 16.39 -19.61 -24.57
N LYS A 7 16.53 -18.29 -24.49
CA LYS A 7 17.09 -17.61 -23.33
C LYS A 7 16.26 -17.85 -22.05
N LEU A 8 14.93 -17.71 -22.12
CA LEU A 8 14.06 -17.93 -20.95
C LEU A 8 14.12 -19.37 -20.44
N GLN A 9 14.37 -20.33 -21.32
CA GLN A 9 14.45 -21.75 -20.96
C GLN A 9 15.84 -22.19 -20.47
N HIS A 10 16.92 -21.59 -20.98
CA HIS A 10 18.26 -22.12 -20.80
C HIS A 10 19.25 -21.17 -20.14
N ASP A 11 18.97 -19.84 -20.08
CA ASP A 11 19.88 -18.87 -19.44
C ASP A 11 19.62 -18.81 -17.93
N PRO A 12 20.56 -19.26 -17.07
CA PRO A 12 20.38 -19.20 -15.61
C PRO A 12 20.19 -17.79 -15.06
N LYS A 13 20.63 -16.76 -15.80
CA LYS A 13 20.39 -15.36 -15.44
C LYS A 13 18.93 -14.92 -15.59
N LEU A 14 18.14 -15.67 -16.36
CA LEU A 14 16.70 -15.38 -16.56
C LEU A 14 15.80 -16.27 -15.69
N THR A 15 16.34 -17.04 -14.76
CA THR A 15 15.57 -17.61 -13.65
C THR A 15 15.10 -16.50 -12.71
N VAL A 16 14.11 -16.76 -11.86
CA VAL A 16 13.62 -15.79 -10.84
C VAL A 16 14.79 -15.25 -10.01
N ARG A 17 15.64 -16.12 -9.48
CA ARG A 17 16.84 -15.71 -8.70
C ARG A 17 17.81 -14.91 -9.55
N GLY A 18 18.09 -15.36 -10.76
CA GLY A 18 18.99 -14.64 -11.67
C GLY A 18 18.51 -13.25 -12.05
N LEU A 19 17.19 -13.05 -12.24
CA LEU A 19 16.59 -11.75 -12.49
C LEU A 19 16.71 -10.81 -11.27
N ILE A 20 16.47 -11.31 -10.07
CA ILE A 20 16.63 -10.57 -8.82
C ILE A 20 18.11 -10.14 -8.63
N GLU A 21 19.03 -11.07 -8.80
CA GLU A 21 20.47 -10.84 -8.59
C GLU A 21 21.05 -9.85 -9.60
N GLN A 22 20.79 -10.05 -10.91
CA GLN A 22 21.30 -9.13 -11.93
C GLN A 22 20.69 -7.74 -11.88
N SER A 23 19.49 -7.62 -11.30
CA SER A 23 18.84 -6.31 -11.07
C SER A 23 19.28 -5.66 -9.75
N ASN A 24 20.19 -6.31 -9.01
CA ASN A 24 20.72 -5.83 -7.74
C ASN A 24 19.63 -5.45 -6.73
N VAL A 25 18.57 -6.28 -6.66
CA VAL A 25 17.44 -6.04 -5.75
C VAL A 25 17.86 -6.35 -4.32
N ALA A 26 17.75 -5.37 -3.45
CA ALA A 26 18.06 -5.53 -2.03
C ALA A 26 16.90 -6.15 -1.24
N MET A 27 15.66 -5.77 -1.58
CA MET A 27 14.47 -6.22 -0.88
C MET A 27 13.28 -6.39 -1.84
N VAL A 28 12.49 -7.42 -1.61
CA VAL A 28 11.18 -7.64 -2.24
C VAL A 28 10.14 -7.63 -1.13
N GLY A 29 9.17 -6.72 -1.22
CA GLY A 29 7.95 -6.74 -0.42
C GLY A 29 6.86 -7.51 -1.16
N THR A 30 6.26 -8.49 -0.51
CA THR A 30 5.10 -9.21 -1.03
C THR A 30 3.81 -8.65 -0.41
N THR A 31 2.66 -8.98 -0.97
CA THR A 31 1.36 -8.59 -0.40
C THR A 31 0.68 -9.84 0.12
N ASP A 32 0.48 -9.91 1.43
CA ASP A 32 0.05 -11.13 2.11
C ASP A 32 -1.17 -10.87 3.01
N ASP A 33 -2.06 -11.83 3.05
CA ASP A 33 -3.27 -11.76 3.87
C ASP A 33 -2.97 -12.15 5.34
N PRO A 34 -3.60 -11.55 6.34
CA PRO A 34 -3.42 -11.94 7.75
C PRO A 34 -3.54 -13.42 8.06
N ILE A 35 -4.31 -14.17 7.27
CA ILE A 35 -4.46 -15.63 7.47
C ILE A 35 -3.32 -16.46 6.87
N ASP A 36 -2.41 -15.86 6.10
CA ASP A 36 -1.34 -16.58 5.42
C ASP A 36 -0.32 -17.16 6.42
N SER A 37 0.11 -18.39 6.17
CA SER A 37 1.10 -19.09 7.01
C SER A 37 2.51 -18.54 6.88
N LEU A 38 2.80 -17.77 5.82
CA LEU A 38 4.12 -17.25 5.45
C LEU A 38 5.21 -18.34 5.35
N GLU A 39 4.83 -19.58 5.07
CA GLU A 39 5.77 -20.71 5.01
C GLU A 39 6.89 -20.52 3.98
N TRP A 40 6.57 -19.86 2.86
CA TRP A 40 7.55 -19.58 1.81
C TRP A 40 8.54 -18.48 2.22
N HIS A 41 8.08 -17.46 2.95
CA HIS A 41 8.96 -16.44 3.53
C HIS A 41 9.95 -17.07 4.51
N LYS A 42 9.49 -17.99 5.35
CA LYS A 42 10.33 -18.74 6.28
C LYS A 42 11.38 -19.57 5.53
N LYS A 43 10.97 -20.35 4.52
CA LYS A 43 11.89 -21.16 3.69
C LYS A 43 12.93 -20.30 2.96
N ILE A 44 12.50 -19.15 2.41
CA ILE A 44 13.41 -18.19 1.75
C ILE A 44 14.41 -17.62 2.75
N LYS A 45 13.96 -17.21 3.94
CA LYS A 45 14.82 -16.67 5.00
C LYS A 45 15.85 -17.66 5.51
N GLU A 46 15.53 -18.95 5.51
CA GLU A 46 16.40 -20.05 5.95
C GLU A 46 17.38 -20.51 4.84
N ASP A 47 17.18 -20.12 3.57
CA ASP A 47 18.04 -20.50 2.45
C ASP A 47 19.25 -19.56 2.35
N PRO A 48 20.49 -19.99 2.73
CA PRO A 48 21.68 -19.13 2.73
C PRO A 48 22.14 -18.73 1.32
N THR A 49 21.59 -19.33 0.27
CA THR A 49 21.91 -19.00 -1.12
C THR A 49 21.10 -17.82 -1.64
N ILE A 50 20.04 -17.39 -0.93
CA ILE A 50 19.22 -16.23 -1.27
C ILE A 50 19.73 -15.01 -0.51
N LYS A 51 20.18 -13.98 -1.24
CA LYS A 51 20.74 -12.75 -0.66
C LYS A 51 19.70 -11.64 -0.50
N VAL A 52 18.69 -11.64 -1.33
CA VAL A 52 17.60 -10.64 -1.29
C VAL A 52 16.73 -10.86 -0.05
N VAL A 53 16.37 -9.79 0.62
CA VAL A 53 15.37 -9.86 1.69
C VAL A 53 13.98 -9.98 1.07
N VAL A 54 13.23 -11.02 1.41
CA VAL A 54 11.82 -11.15 1.02
C VAL A 54 10.99 -11.03 2.28
N ALA A 55 10.18 -9.97 2.37
CA ALA A 55 9.39 -9.65 3.55
C ALA A 55 7.90 -9.49 3.19
N PRO A 56 6.98 -9.95 4.04
CA PRO A 56 5.56 -9.78 3.82
C PRO A 56 5.12 -8.34 4.08
N SER A 57 4.09 -7.87 3.37
CA SER A 57 3.32 -6.69 3.73
C SER A 57 1.94 -7.14 4.24
N PHE A 58 1.48 -6.49 5.31
CA PHE A 58 0.25 -6.87 6.00
C PHE A 58 -0.98 -6.24 5.32
N ARG A 59 -1.82 -7.05 4.66
CA ARG A 59 -3.00 -6.56 3.92
C ARG A 59 -4.32 -7.12 4.48
N PRO A 60 -4.93 -6.44 5.46
CA PRO A 60 -6.13 -6.91 6.15
C PRO A 60 -7.46 -6.53 5.45
N ASP A 61 -7.44 -6.22 4.16
CA ASP A 61 -8.60 -5.68 3.43
C ASP A 61 -9.87 -6.52 3.56
N LYS A 62 -9.75 -7.85 3.60
CA LYS A 62 -10.91 -8.73 3.75
C LYS A 62 -11.55 -8.63 5.12
N ALA A 63 -10.78 -8.29 6.16
CA ALA A 63 -11.32 -8.00 7.49
C ALA A 63 -11.96 -6.60 7.58
N LEU A 64 -11.54 -5.66 6.72
CA LEU A 64 -12.08 -4.30 6.66
C LEU A 64 -13.36 -4.20 5.82
N ASN A 65 -13.46 -4.99 4.76
CA ASN A 65 -14.51 -4.92 3.75
C ASN A 65 -15.82 -5.59 4.21
N ILE A 66 -16.36 -5.17 5.36
CA ILE A 66 -17.53 -5.78 6.03
C ILE A 66 -18.79 -5.89 5.16
N ARG A 67 -18.93 -5.01 4.17
CA ARG A 67 -20.11 -5.00 3.25
C ARG A 67 -19.91 -5.87 2.00
N LYS A 68 -18.70 -6.43 1.80
CA LYS A 68 -18.43 -7.28 0.61
C LYS A 68 -18.85 -8.71 0.87
N GLU A 69 -19.31 -9.37 -0.17
CA GLU A 69 -19.60 -10.80 -0.17
C GLU A 69 -18.37 -11.60 0.31
N GLY A 70 -18.61 -12.66 1.08
CA GLY A 70 -17.55 -13.50 1.65
C GLY A 70 -16.92 -12.96 2.93
N PHE A 71 -17.37 -11.82 3.48
CA PHE A 71 -16.82 -11.29 4.74
C PHE A 71 -16.93 -12.30 5.89
N ALA A 72 -18.11 -12.88 6.12
CA ALA A 72 -18.32 -13.84 7.21
C ALA A 72 -17.43 -15.10 7.04
N ASP A 73 -17.32 -15.61 5.82
CA ASP A 73 -16.44 -16.75 5.53
C ASP A 73 -14.97 -16.44 5.79
N TYR A 74 -14.56 -15.21 5.50
CA TYR A 74 -13.20 -14.75 5.81
C TYR A 74 -12.97 -14.67 7.31
N ILE A 75 -13.92 -14.09 8.06
CA ILE A 75 -13.83 -14.02 9.52
C ILE A 75 -13.72 -15.43 10.12
N HIS A 76 -14.48 -16.40 9.63
CA HIS A 76 -14.35 -17.80 10.09
C HIS A 76 -12.96 -18.38 9.84
N LYS A 77 -12.35 -18.10 8.70
CA LYS A 77 -10.96 -18.52 8.43
C LYS A 77 -9.96 -17.85 9.38
N LEU A 78 -10.14 -16.55 9.67
CA LEU A 78 -9.29 -15.86 10.63
C LEU A 78 -9.46 -16.44 12.06
N GLU A 79 -10.70 -16.78 12.46
CA GLU A 79 -10.98 -17.49 13.71
C GLU A 79 -10.25 -18.83 13.82
N GLU A 80 -10.22 -19.60 12.72
CA GLU A 80 -9.50 -20.89 12.63
C GLU A 80 -7.99 -20.68 12.81
N VAL A 81 -7.42 -19.67 12.15
CA VAL A 81 -5.98 -19.37 12.21
C VAL A 81 -5.54 -18.99 13.62
N VAL A 82 -6.35 -18.20 14.34
CA VAL A 82 -6.03 -17.76 15.72
C VAL A 82 -6.62 -18.66 16.81
N GLY A 83 -7.39 -19.68 16.42
CA GLY A 83 -7.92 -20.71 17.34
C GLY A 83 -9.01 -20.23 18.29
N ARG A 84 -9.74 -19.14 17.99
CA ARG A 84 -10.81 -18.60 18.82
C ARG A 84 -11.93 -17.95 18.02
N LYS A 85 -13.17 -17.99 18.58
CA LYS A 85 -14.34 -17.35 17.97
C LYS A 85 -14.41 -15.86 18.30
N PHE A 86 -15.00 -15.07 17.37
CA PHE A 86 -15.15 -13.64 17.54
C PHE A 86 -16.60 -13.27 17.86
N ALA A 87 -16.80 -12.58 18.96
CA ALA A 87 -18.11 -12.09 19.39
C ALA A 87 -18.28 -10.57 19.17
N CYS A 88 -17.22 -9.87 18.79
CA CYS A 88 -17.20 -8.40 18.71
C CYS A 88 -16.08 -7.88 17.80
N ALA A 89 -16.15 -6.60 17.42
CA ALA A 89 -15.13 -5.93 16.61
C ALA A 89 -13.74 -5.95 17.29
N ASN A 90 -13.69 -5.81 18.62
CA ASN A 90 -12.42 -5.90 19.36
C ASN A 90 -11.78 -7.30 19.27
N CYS A 91 -12.56 -8.35 19.12
CA CYS A 91 -12.04 -9.69 18.90
C CYS A 91 -11.29 -9.77 17.55
N VAL A 92 -11.83 -9.12 16.52
CA VAL A 92 -11.16 -9.00 15.21
C VAL A 92 -9.88 -8.19 15.33
N VAL A 93 -9.91 -7.04 16.02
CA VAL A 93 -8.71 -6.21 16.26
C VAL A 93 -7.62 -7.03 16.96
N SER A 94 -7.96 -7.76 18.03
CA SER A 94 -7.00 -8.59 18.75
C SER A 94 -6.42 -9.73 17.90
N ALA A 95 -7.22 -10.31 17.01
CA ALA A 95 -6.73 -11.30 16.06
C ALA A 95 -5.78 -10.69 15.03
N LEU A 96 -6.11 -9.50 14.50
CA LEU A 96 -5.24 -8.79 13.57
C LEU A 96 -3.94 -8.32 14.24
N GLU A 97 -3.96 -7.94 15.53
CA GLU A 97 -2.74 -7.62 16.30
C GLU A 97 -1.81 -8.84 16.39
N GLU A 98 -2.34 -9.99 16.82
CA GLU A 98 -1.58 -11.24 16.89
C GLU A 98 -0.97 -11.62 15.53
N ARG A 99 -1.74 -11.46 14.46
CA ARG A 99 -1.25 -11.73 13.10
C ARG A 99 -0.21 -10.71 12.64
N LEU A 100 -0.39 -9.44 12.97
CA LEU A 100 0.60 -8.40 12.68
C LEU A 100 1.93 -8.66 13.40
N GLU A 101 1.89 -9.06 14.67
CA GLU A 101 3.09 -9.44 15.42
C GLU A 101 3.85 -10.59 14.73
N PHE A 102 3.15 -11.63 14.31
CA PHE A 102 3.73 -12.72 13.52
C PHE A 102 4.36 -12.21 12.20
N PHE A 103 3.69 -11.31 11.49
CA PHE A 103 4.24 -10.71 10.26
C PHE A 103 5.49 -9.86 10.54
N VAL A 104 5.51 -9.12 11.63
CA VAL A 104 6.67 -8.32 12.06
C VAL A 104 7.88 -9.20 12.38
N GLU A 105 7.68 -10.34 13.02
CA GLU A 105 8.72 -11.36 13.25
C GLU A 105 9.28 -11.93 11.94
N MET A 106 8.42 -12.05 10.92
CA MET A 106 8.83 -12.45 9.57
C MET A 106 9.49 -11.33 8.75
N GLY A 107 9.58 -10.11 9.29
CA GLY A 107 10.27 -8.99 8.66
C GLY A 107 9.35 -7.92 8.06
N CYS A 108 8.05 -8.00 8.28
CA CYS A 108 7.08 -7.00 7.82
C CYS A 108 7.45 -5.60 8.32
N ARG A 109 7.41 -4.62 7.42
CA ARG A 109 7.66 -3.19 7.71
C ARG A 109 6.60 -2.27 7.12
N ALA A 110 5.67 -2.82 6.34
CA ALA A 110 4.60 -2.06 5.72
C ALA A 110 3.28 -2.83 5.78
N SER A 111 2.20 -2.11 5.97
CA SER A 111 0.86 -2.59 5.65
C SER A 111 0.47 -2.09 4.26
N ASP A 112 -0.55 -2.72 3.69
CA ASP A 112 -1.13 -2.32 2.42
C ASP A 112 -2.65 -2.38 2.54
N HIS A 113 -3.33 -1.33 2.11
CA HIS A 113 -4.78 -1.23 2.10
C HIS A 113 -5.26 -0.80 0.72
N GLY A 114 -6.05 -1.63 0.05
CA GLY A 114 -6.69 -1.32 -1.24
C GLY A 114 -8.19 -1.10 -1.04
N LEU A 115 -8.57 0.15 -0.81
CA LEU A 115 -9.93 0.56 -0.50
C LEU A 115 -10.59 1.19 -1.73
N ASP A 116 -11.90 1.01 -1.88
CA ASP A 116 -12.66 1.69 -2.96
C ASP A 116 -12.65 3.22 -2.71
N TYR A 117 -12.73 3.61 -1.44
CA TYR A 117 -12.57 4.97 -0.90
C TYR A 117 -12.09 4.87 0.54
N ILE A 118 -11.48 5.93 1.08
CA ILE A 118 -11.07 5.98 2.49
C ILE A 118 -12.26 6.46 3.32
N PRO A 119 -12.90 5.60 4.13
CA PRO A 119 -14.03 6.00 4.94
C PRO A 119 -13.61 6.72 6.22
N PHE A 120 -14.49 7.59 6.71
CA PHE A 120 -14.47 8.08 8.07
C PHE A 120 -15.89 8.32 8.58
N ALA A 121 -16.21 7.73 9.72
CA ALA A 121 -17.44 7.96 10.45
C ALA A 121 -17.13 8.04 11.96
N GLU A 122 -17.91 8.82 12.71
CA GLU A 122 -17.82 8.82 14.16
C GLU A 122 -18.26 7.46 14.70
N THR A 123 -17.35 6.78 15.37
CA THR A 123 -17.53 5.38 15.76
C THR A 123 -16.96 5.08 17.15
N ASN A 124 -17.37 3.94 17.70
CA ASN A 124 -16.83 3.35 18.91
C ASN A 124 -16.95 1.82 18.86
N ALA A 125 -16.46 1.16 19.90
CA ALA A 125 -16.50 -0.32 19.98
C ALA A 125 -17.91 -0.92 19.90
N GLU A 126 -18.92 -0.21 20.41
CA GLU A 126 -20.32 -0.68 20.43
C GLU A 126 -20.92 -0.63 19.01
N LYS A 127 -20.79 0.49 18.30
CA LYS A 127 -21.25 0.67 16.93
C LYS A 127 -20.56 -0.34 15.99
N ALA A 128 -19.24 -0.43 16.06
CA ALA A 128 -18.48 -1.38 15.26
C ALA A 128 -18.87 -2.83 15.54
N THR A 129 -19.15 -3.18 16.80
CA THR A 129 -19.63 -4.52 17.18
C THR A 129 -21.04 -4.78 16.70
N ALA A 130 -21.92 -3.79 16.70
CA ALA A 130 -23.27 -3.94 16.17
C ALA A 130 -23.25 -4.23 14.66
N ALA A 131 -22.45 -3.47 13.88
CA ALA A 131 -22.24 -3.73 12.46
C ALA A 131 -21.64 -5.12 12.21
N PHE A 132 -20.61 -5.50 12.99
CA PHE A 132 -19.99 -6.82 12.92
C PHE A 132 -21.00 -7.95 13.12
N LYS A 133 -21.85 -7.87 14.15
CA LYS A 133 -22.87 -8.90 14.44
C LYS A 133 -23.88 -9.04 13.34
N LYS A 134 -24.36 -7.92 12.77
CA LYS A 134 -25.25 -7.92 11.61
C LYS A 134 -24.62 -8.63 10.39
N ALA A 135 -23.37 -8.29 10.06
CA ALA A 135 -22.64 -8.91 8.95
C ALA A 135 -22.48 -10.43 9.18
N MET A 136 -22.12 -10.84 10.38
CA MET A 136 -21.98 -12.28 10.72
C MET A 136 -23.31 -13.03 10.72
N ALA A 137 -24.44 -12.33 10.91
CA ALA A 137 -25.78 -12.88 10.76
C ALA A 137 -26.28 -12.92 9.31
N GLY A 138 -25.48 -12.41 8.35
CA GLY A 138 -25.87 -12.31 6.94
C GLY A 138 -26.86 -11.18 6.64
N GLU A 139 -27.00 -10.21 7.55
CA GLU A 139 -27.85 -9.05 7.36
C GLU A 139 -27.15 -7.99 6.50
N THR A 140 -27.95 -7.25 5.71
CA THR A 140 -27.43 -6.15 4.88
C THR A 140 -27.11 -4.93 5.75
N LEU A 141 -25.90 -4.41 5.60
CA LEU A 141 -25.45 -3.19 6.27
C LEU A 141 -25.68 -1.96 5.41
N THR A 142 -26.06 -0.86 6.03
CA THR A 142 -26.02 0.47 5.40
C THR A 142 -24.57 0.87 5.11
N LYS A 143 -24.39 1.91 4.27
CA LYS A 143 -23.05 2.48 4.04
C LYS A 143 -22.46 3.01 5.34
N GLU A 144 -23.25 3.71 6.14
CA GLU A 144 -22.81 4.31 7.42
C GLU A 144 -22.33 3.24 8.41
N GLU A 145 -23.11 2.17 8.60
CA GLU A 145 -22.70 1.04 9.48
C GLU A 145 -21.40 0.39 9.01
N GLY A 146 -21.21 0.26 7.71
CA GLY A 146 -19.97 -0.24 7.13
C GLY A 146 -18.79 0.72 7.35
N ASP A 147 -19.01 2.01 7.17
CA ASP A 147 -18.00 3.05 7.40
C ASP A 147 -17.62 3.15 8.88
N GLU A 148 -18.58 3.04 9.81
CA GLU A 148 -18.33 3.00 11.26
C GLU A 148 -17.41 1.82 11.65
N TYR A 149 -17.70 0.63 11.14
CA TYR A 149 -16.86 -0.54 11.39
C TYR A 149 -15.46 -0.38 10.78
N THR A 150 -15.37 0.00 9.50
CA THR A 150 -14.08 0.13 8.81
C THR A 150 -13.23 1.23 9.43
N THR A 151 -13.82 2.39 9.78
CA THR A 151 -13.12 3.46 10.51
C THR A 151 -12.58 2.97 11.84
N TYR A 152 -13.40 2.24 12.61
CA TYR A 152 -12.98 1.68 13.90
C TYR A 152 -11.73 0.80 13.76
N LEU A 153 -11.74 -0.12 12.80
CA LEU A 153 -10.60 -0.99 12.55
C LEU A 153 -9.37 -0.21 12.05
N LEU A 154 -9.55 0.75 11.14
CA LEU A 154 -8.44 1.57 10.64
C LEU A 154 -7.76 2.38 11.75
N LEU A 155 -8.53 2.94 12.68
CA LEU A 155 -7.99 3.65 13.84
C LEU A 155 -7.19 2.71 14.76
N LYS A 156 -7.72 1.50 15.03
CA LYS A 156 -7.00 0.49 15.82
C LYS A 156 -5.74 -0.01 15.13
N LEU A 157 -5.82 -0.31 13.83
CA LEU A 157 -4.68 -0.72 13.03
C LEU A 157 -3.62 0.37 12.94
N GLY A 158 -4.00 1.65 12.77
CA GLY A 158 -3.06 2.76 12.76
C GLY A 158 -2.23 2.82 14.05
N ALA A 159 -2.87 2.67 15.22
CA ALA A 159 -2.19 2.59 16.50
C ALA A 159 -1.23 1.39 16.59
N LEU A 160 -1.65 0.22 16.11
CA LEU A 160 -0.80 -0.98 16.05
C LEU A 160 0.38 -0.80 15.10
N TYR A 161 0.18 -0.17 13.94
CA TYR A 161 1.25 0.13 13.00
C TYR A 161 2.28 1.09 13.61
N LYS A 162 1.84 2.14 14.34
CA LYS A 162 2.76 3.00 15.09
C LYS A 162 3.55 2.21 16.13
N LYS A 163 2.87 1.39 16.96
CA LYS A 163 3.46 0.53 17.98
C LYS A 163 4.58 -0.37 17.42
N HIS A 164 4.35 -0.98 16.26
CA HIS A 164 5.27 -1.94 15.64
C HIS A 164 6.20 -1.33 14.59
N ASN A 165 6.19 0.00 14.41
CA ASN A 165 6.96 0.72 13.38
C ASN A 165 6.71 0.18 11.96
N VAL A 166 5.45 -0.07 11.64
CA VAL A 166 4.96 -0.49 10.33
C VAL A 166 4.41 0.72 9.59
N VAL A 167 4.77 0.90 8.33
CA VAL A 167 4.25 1.98 7.48
C VAL A 167 2.84 1.64 7.03
N MET A 168 1.89 2.56 7.15
CA MET A 168 0.53 2.41 6.69
C MET A 168 0.40 2.91 5.25
N GLN A 169 0.27 2.01 4.28
CA GLN A 169 0.03 2.36 2.88
C GLN A 169 -1.46 2.26 2.57
N MET A 170 -2.03 3.31 1.97
CA MET A 170 -3.45 3.39 1.65
C MET A 170 -3.64 3.70 0.17
N HIS A 171 -4.21 2.76 -0.57
CA HIS A 171 -4.57 2.87 -1.98
C HIS A 171 -6.08 3.06 -2.11
N TYR A 172 -6.51 4.01 -2.94
CA TYR A 172 -7.94 4.28 -3.16
C TYR A 172 -8.22 4.84 -4.56
N SER A 173 -9.46 5.18 -4.84
CA SER A 173 -9.96 5.70 -6.13
C SER A 173 -9.90 4.68 -7.27
N CYS A 174 -10.22 3.42 -6.99
CA CYS A 174 -10.35 2.38 -7.99
C CYS A 174 -11.78 1.82 -8.00
N LEU A 175 -12.45 1.84 -9.16
CA LEU A 175 -13.64 1.03 -9.40
C LEU A 175 -13.23 -0.26 -10.11
N ARG A 176 -13.48 -1.38 -9.44
CA ARG A 176 -13.08 -2.69 -9.93
C ARG A 176 -14.19 -3.38 -10.70
N ASN A 177 -13.77 -4.16 -11.71
CA ASN A 177 -14.64 -5.05 -12.46
C ASN A 177 -15.88 -4.36 -13.08
N VAL A 178 -15.73 -3.14 -13.61
CA VAL A 178 -16.82 -2.32 -14.13
C VAL A 178 -17.53 -2.90 -15.36
N ASN A 179 -16.96 -3.91 -16.00
CA ASN A 179 -17.54 -4.64 -17.10
C ASN A 179 -18.10 -5.99 -16.62
N ASP A 180 -19.34 -6.01 -16.18
CA ASP A 180 -20.02 -7.21 -15.67
C ASP A 180 -19.94 -8.43 -16.60
N LYS A 181 -20.07 -8.20 -17.91
CA LYS A 181 -19.99 -9.30 -18.89
C LYS A 181 -18.63 -9.97 -18.86
N MET A 182 -17.56 -9.17 -18.79
CA MET A 182 -16.20 -9.70 -18.78
C MET A 182 -15.84 -10.27 -17.42
N TYR A 183 -16.29 -9.66 -16.34
CA TYR A 183 -16.13 -10.20 -14.99
C TYR A 183 -16.74 -11.60 -14.85
N ARG A 184 -17.97 -11.81 -15.33
CA ARG A 184 -18.61 -13.14 -15.33
C ARG A 184 -17.86 -14.17 -16.19
N LYS A 185 -17.18 -13.71 -17.26
CA LYS A 185 -16.45 -14.59 -18.18
C LYS A 185 -15.05 -14.95 -17.70
N LEU A 186 -14.33 -14.00 -17.14
CA LEU A 186 -12.89 -14.08 -16.87
C LEU A 186 -12.51 -13.97 -15.39
N GLY A 187 -13.45 -13.56 -14.53
CA GLY A 187 -13.17 -13.30 -13.12
C GLY A 187 -12.50 -11.93 -12.86
N PRO A 188 -12.06 -11.70 -11.62
CA PRO A 188 -11.41 -10.46 -11.20
C PRO A 188 -9.99 -10.32 -11.77
N ASP A 189 -9.44 -9.10 -11.68
CA ASP A 189 -8.05 -8.77 -12.04
C ASP A 189 -7.67 -9.08 -13.51
N THR A 190 -8.61 -8.93 -14.42
CA THR A 190 -8.45 -9.24 -15.85
C THR A 190 -8.46 -8.02 -16.76
N GLY A 191 -8.24 -6.80 -16.18
CA GLY A 191 -8.05 -5.56 -16.94
C GLY A 191 -9.33 -4.74 -17.16
N PHE A 192 -10.37 -4.95 -16.34
CA PHE A 192 -11.66 -4.24 -16.45
C PHE A 192 -11.94 -3.35 -15.24
N ASP A 193 -10.88 -2.74 -14.70
CA ASP A 193 -10.95 -1.75 -13.63
C ASP A 193 -10.80 -0.34 -14.22
N MET A 194 -11.21 0.68 -13.46
CA MET A 194 -11.10 2.08 -13.88
C MET A 194 -10.81 3.02 -12.72
N ILE A 195 -10.36 4.23 -13.05
CA ILE A 195 -10.20 5.33 -12.09
C ILE A 195 -11.58 5.72 -11.56
N ALA A 196 -11.71 5.79 -10.24
CA ALA A 196 -12.86 6.37 -9.58
C ALA A 196 -12.66 7.85 -9.30
N VAL A 197 -13.74 8.62 -9.33
CA VAL A 197 -13.78 9.97 -8.78
C VAL A 197 -14.48 9.89 -7.43
N THR A 198 -13.70 9.92 -6.36
CA THR A 198 -14.21 9.86 -4.98
C THR A 198 -13.70 11.06 -4.20
N ASP A 199 -14.60 11.82 -3.58
CA ASP A 199 -14.18 12.87 -2.66
C ASP A 199 -13.80 12.25 -1.31
N CYS A 200 -12.51 12.04 -1.11
CA CYS A 200 -11.94 11.53 0.14
C CYS A 200 -11.18 12.61 0.94
N SER A 201 -11.19 13.87 0.52
CA SER A 201 -10.43 14.93 1.18
C SER A 201 -10.78 15.08 2.66
N ALA A 202 -12.05 15.21 2.97
CA ALA A 202 -12.54 15.35 4.33
C ALA A 202 -12.34 14.07 5.17
N THR A 203 -12.57 12.89 4.58
CA THR A 203 -12.48 11.62 5.31
C THR A 203 -11.04 11.24 5.60
N ILE A 204 -10.09 11.46 4.68
CA ILE A 204 -8.66 11.28 4.92
C ILE A 204 -8.19 12.22 6.03
N SER A 205 -8.55 13.51 5.94
CA SER A 205 -8.18 14.50 6.96
C SER A 205 -8.73 14.12 8.34
N SER A 206 -9.98 13.67 8.41
CA SER A 206 -10.60 13.25 9.66
C SER A 206 -9.94 12.00 10.25
N LEU A 207 -9.59 11.00 9.41
CA LEU A 207 -8.88 9.80 9.84
C LEU A 207 -7.49 10.14 10.41
N LEU A 208 -6.71 10.94 9.69
CA LEU A 208 -5.40 11.39 10.15
C LEU A 208 -5.49 12.24 11.42
N SER A 209 -6.49 13.13 11.51
CA SER A 209 -6.75 13.95 12.70
C SER A 209 -7.08 13.09 13.92
N ALA A 210 -7.95 12.07 13.76
CA ALA A 210 -8.29 11.17 14.83
C ALA A 210 -7.07 10.34 15.32
N LEU A 211 -6.24 9.85 14.39
CA LEU A 211 -5.00 9.15 14.73
C LEU A 211 -3.98 10.09 15.43
N THR A 212 -3.84 11.30 14.94
CA THR A 212 -2.89 12.28 15.52
C THR A 212 -3.33 12.73 16.93
N LYS A 213 -4.63 12.93 17.14
CA LYS A 213 -5.19 13.33 18.44
C LYS A 213 -4.87 12.33 19.55
N GLU A 214 -4.87 11.04 19.22
CA GLU A 214 -4.57 9.94 20.16
C GLU A 214 -3.08 9.54 20.16
N ASP A 215 -2.21 10.35 19.55
CA ASP A 215 -0.78 10.03 19.35
C ASP A 215 -0.57 8.64 18.73
N ALA A 216 -1.45 8.24 17.84
CA ALA A 216 -1.51 6.92 17.22
C ALA A 216 -1.20 6.92 15.70
N CYS A 217 -0.85 8.08 15.13
CA CYS A 217 -0.58 8.20 13.69
C CYS A 217 0.77 7.56 13.35
N PRO A 218 0.79 6.50 12.51
CA PRO A 218 2.04 5.90 12.03
C PRO A 218 2.66 6.75 10.91
N LYS A 219 3.75 6.28 10.29
CA LYS A 219 4.15 6.73 8.96
C LYS A 219 3.08 6.32 7.96
N VAL A 220 2.63 7.24 7.11
CA VAL A 220 1.55 7.00 6.15
C VAL A 220 1.99 7.32 4.73
N ILE A 221 1.61 6.47 3.78
CA ILE A 221 1.78 6.73 2.36
C ILE A 221 0.41 6.63 1.70
N LEU A 222 0.01 7.70 1.01
CA LEU A 222 -1.28 7.80 0.34
C LEU A 222 -1.10 7.64 -1.17
N TYR A 223 -1.86 6.72 -1.76
CA TYR A 223 -1.88 6.47 -3.20
C TYR A 223 -3.29 6.67 -3.72
N SER A 224 -3.49 7.62 -4.61
CA SER A 224 -4.72 7.71 -5.39
C SER A 224 -4.49 7.19 -6.80
N LEU A 225 -5.47 6.45 -7.33
CA LEU A 225 -5.48 6.08 -8.74
C LEU A 225 -5.89 7.26 -9.63
N ASN A 226 -6.55 8.27 -9.06
CA ASN A 226 -6.96 9.48 -9.73
C ASN A 226 -5.87 10.55 -9.65
N PRO A 227 -5.19 10.93 -10.76
CA PRO A 227 -4.14 11.94 -10.72
C PRO A 227 -4.65 13.34 -10.31
N ALA A 228 -5.95 13.61 -10.43
CA ALA A 228 -6.54 14.87 -9.96
C ALA A 228 -6.46 15.05 -8.44
N ASP A 229 -6.26 13.97 -7.68
CA ASP A 229 -6.13 14.02 -6.22
C ASP A 229 -4.72 14.41 -5.76
N PHE A 230 -3.71 14.42 -6.61
CA PHE A 230 -2.31 14.60 -6.18
C PHE A 230 -2.08 15.90 -5.43
N ASP A 231 -2.60 17.03 -5.92
CA ASP A 231 -2.44 18.32 -5.25
C ASP A 231 -3.22 18.39 -3.93
N MET A 232 -4.41 17.80 -3.88
CA MET A 232 -5.19 17.67 -2.64
C MET A 232 -4.41 16.84 -1.62
N LEU A 233 -3.90 15.67 -2.01
CA LEU A 233 -3.05 14.85 -1.15
C LEU A 233 -1.78 15.60 -0.73
N GLY A 234 -1.12 16.28 -1.65
CA GLY A 234 0.06 17.10 -1.36
C GLY A 234 -0.18 18.14 -0.26
N THR A 235 -1.35 18.77 -0.22
CA THR A 235 -1.70 19.71 0.85
C THR A 235 -2.00 19.02 2.18
N ILE A 236 -2.61 17.84 2.15
CA ILE A 236 -2.81 17.00 3.35
C ILE A 236 -1.47 16.60 3.98
N LEU A 237 -0.47 16.25 3.17
CA LEU A 237 0.88 15.93 3.68
C LEU A 237 1.42 17.03 4.58
N GLY A 238 1.33 18.29 4.14
CA GLY A 238 1.79 19.44 4.90
C GLY A 238 1.01 19.68 6.21
N ALA A 239 -0.30 19.38 6.19
CA ALA A 239 -1.17 19.60 7.34
C ALA A 239 -0.92 18.62 8.52
N PHE A 240 -0.32 17.47 8.27
CA PHE A 240 -0.09 16.42 9.27
C PHE A 240 1.38 16.02 9.44
N GLN A 241 2.33 16.87 9.01
CA GLN A 241 3.74 16.71 9.35
C GLN A 241 3.97 17.03 10.82
N ASP A 242 4.93 16.37 11.41
CA ASP A 242 5.40 16.62 12.77
C ASP A 242 6.94 16.72 12.80
N ASP A 243 7.53 16.87 13.98
CA ASP A 243 8.97 16.98 14.22
C ASP A 243 9.65 15.64 14.48
N GLU A 244 8.90 14.53 14.52
CA GLU A 244 9.47 13.20 14.77
C GLU A 244 10.22 12.65 13.56
N ILE A 245 9.58 12.71 12.36
CA ILE A 245 10.10 12.04 11.15
C ILE A 245 9.86 12.95 9.93
N PRO A 246 10.92 13.44 9.25
CA PRO A 246 10.77 14.17 8.01
C PRO A 246 10.04 13.36 6.93
N GLY A 247 8.93 13.86 6.42
CA GLY A 247 8.11 13.16 5.44
C GLY A 247 7.33 11.98 6.02
N LYS A 248 6.87 12.10 7.28
CA LYS A 248 6.07 11.07 7.96
C LYS A 248 4.82 10.68 7.17
N ILE A 249 4.17 11.67 6.55
CA ILE A 249 3.06 11.45 5.62
C ILE A 249 3.58 11.74 4.21
N GLN A 250 3.40 10.82 3.26
CA GLN A 250 3.90 10.96 1.88
C GLN A 250 2.81 10.71 0.85
N LEU A 251 2.92 11.41 -0.29
CA LEU A 251 2.28 11.02 -1.54
C LEU A 251 3.11 9.87 -2.13
N GLY A 252 2.50 8.73 -2.30
CA GLY A 252 3.14 7.54 -2.87
C GLY A 252 3.54 7.71 -4.34
N SER A 253 4.25 6.73 -4.88
CA SER A 253 4.61 6.69 -6.29
C SER A 253 3.36 6.71 -7.19
N ALA A 254 3.54 7.15 -8.42
CA ALA A 254 2.49 7.06 -9.43
C ALA A 254 2.03 5.60 -9.55
N TRP A 255 0.75 5.36 -9.23
CA TRP A 255 0.25 4.00 -9.08
C TRP A 255 -0.60 3.60 -10.29
N TRP A 256 -0.41 2.40 -10.79
CA TRP A 256 -1.16 1.70 -11.82
C TRP A 256 -1.42 2.54 -13.09
N PHE A 257 -2.63 3.13 -13.29
CA PHE A 257 -2.92 3.96 -14.46
C PHE A 257 -2.12 5.26 -14.51
N CYS A 258 -1.59 5.70 -13.37
CA CYS A 258 -0.69 6.85 -13.28
C CYS A 258 0.78 6.47 -13.48
N ASP A 259 1.12 5.18 -13.57
CA ASP A 259 2.48 4.69 -13.73
C ASP A 259 2.93 4.80 -15.21
N THR A 260 2.97 6.03 -15.66
CA THR A 260 3.41 6.50 -16.97
C THR A 260 4.44 7.60 -16.77
N ASP A 261 5.16 8.00 -17.82
CA ASP A 261 6.11 9.11 -17.76
C ASP A 261 5.45 10.41 -17.26
N ASP A 262 4.32 10.81 -17.85
CA ASP A 262 3.57 11.99 -17.43
C ASP A 262 3.06 11.88 -15.98
N GLY A 263 2.52 10.74 -15.62
CA GLY A 263 2.00 10.50 -14.24
C GLY A 263 3.11 10.53 -13.20
N MET A 264 4.28 9.93 -13.48
CA MET A 264 5.46 10.00 -12.61
C MET A 264 5.98 11.44 -12.47
N TYR A 265 6.05 12.20 -13.59
CA TYR A 265 6.44 13.62 -13.54
C TYR A 265 5.46 14.44 -12.71
N GLN A 266 4.16 14.25 -12.90
CA GLN A 266 3.13 14.98 -12.14
C GLN A 266 3.24 14.66 -10.65
N GLN A 267 3.34 13.40 -10.28
CA GLN A 267 3.49 12.96 -8.88
C GLN A 267 4.73 13.57 -8.23
N MET A 268 5.93 13.44 -8.87
CA MET A 268 7.18 13.99 -8.35
C MET A 268 7.15 15.53 -8.25
N LYS A 269 6.58 16.23 -9.24
CA LYS A 269 6.40 17.69 -9.19
C LYS A 269 5.49 18.12 -8.04
N THR A 270 4.39 17.41 -7.82
CA THR A 270 3.50 17.68 -6.69
C THR A 270 4.21 17.45 -5.36
N LEU A 271 4.91 16.34 -5.21
CA LEU A 271 5.66 16.05 -3.98
C LEU A 271 6.80 17.05 -3.73
N ALA A 272 7.50 17.50 -4.78
CA ALA A 272 8.53 18.53 -4.67
C ALA A 272 7.98 19.90 -4.24
N ARG A 273 6.77 20.24 -4.72
CA ARG A 273 6.13 21.53 -4.46
C ARG A 273 5.43 21.60 -3.11
N LEU A 274 4.83 20.50 -2.65
CA LEU A 274 3.94 20.47 -1.48
C LEU A 274 4.44 19.59 -0.33
N GLY A 275 5.54 18.86 -0.54
CA GLY A 275 6.13 17.94 0.43
C GLY A 275 7.65 17.92 0.37
N LEU A 276 8.25 16.76 0.68
CA LEU A 276 9.69 16.56 0.74
C LEU A 276 10.14 15.52 -0.29
N LEU A 277 10.38 15.95 -1.55
CA LEU A 277 10.83 15.03 -2.60
C LEU A 277 12.09 14.26 -2.20
N GLY A 278 13.04 14.88 -1.49
CA GLY A 278 14.27 14.22 -1.06
C GLY A 278 14.08 13.06 -0.07
N ASN A 279 12.88 12.91 0.49
CA ASN A 279 12.50 11.80 1.38
C ASN A 279 11.53 10.81 0.71
N PHE A 280 11.32 10.95 -0.60
CA PHE A 280 10.41 10.09 -1.36
C PHE A 280 10.91 8.64 -1.35
N ILE A 281 10.01 7.69 -1.17
CA ILE A 281 10.32 6.26 -1.14
C ILE A 281 10.70 5.67 -2.51
N GLY A 282 10.62 6.46 -3.58
CA GLY A 282 10.90 6.01 -4.93
C GLY A 282 9.74 5.24 -5.59
N MET A 283 10.04 4.68 -6.76
CA MET A 283 9.08 3.90 -7.54
C MET A 283 9.03 2.46 -7.05
N LEU A 284 7.83 1.91 -7.02
CA LEU A 284 7.55 0.49 -6.79
C LEU A 284 7.12 -0.13 -8.11
N THR A 285 7.57 -1.34 -8.42
CA THR A 285 7.16 -2.02 -9.66
C THR A 285 5.69 -2.43 -9.64
N ASP A 286 5.14 -2.74 -8.47
CA ASP A 286 3.77 -3.27 -8.30
C ASP A 286 3.41 -4.27 -9.42
N SER A 287 4.26 -5.25 -9.63
CA SER A 287 4.20 -6.13 -10.79
C SER A 287 4.26 -7.60 -10.40
N ARG A 288 3.56 -8.41 -11.18
CA ARG A 288 3.62 -9.88 -11.09
C ARG A 288 4.74 -10.50 -11.93
N SER A 289 5.59 -9.67 -12.55
CA SER A 289 6.69 -10.12 -13.41
C SER A 289 8.04 -9.67 -12.89
N PHE A 290 8.96 -10.59 -12.72
CA PHE A 290 10.36 -10.28 -12.37
C PHE A 290 11.12 -9.54 -13.49
N LEU A 291 10.60 -9.55 -14.73
CA LEU A 291 11.12 -8.71 -15.82
C LEU A 291 10.84 -7.22 -15.61
N SER A 292 9.93 -6.86 -14.72
CA SER A 292 9.56 -5.47 -14.42
C SER A 292 10.62 -4.69 -13.67
N TYR A 293 11.67 -5.30 -13.16
CA TYR A 293 12.76 -4.58 -12.48
C TYR A 293 13.45 -3.54 -13.38
N THR A 294 13.40 -3.72 -14.70
CA THR A 294 13.90 -2.73 -15.68
C THR A 294 13.17 -1.39 -15.58
N ARG A 295 11.96 -1.34 -15.02
CA ARG A 295 11.19 -0.10 -14.81
C ARG A 295 11.85 0.83 -13.80
N HIS A 296 12.66 0.34 -12.87
CA HIS A 296 13.45 1.19 -11.99
C HIS A 296 14.48 2.01 -12.76
N GLU A 297 15.05 1.48 -13.85
CA GLU A 297 15.94 2.26 -14.72
C GLU A 297 15.17 3.38 -15.43
N LEU A 298 13.96 3.09 -15.95
CA LEU A 298 13.12 4.12 -16.55
C LEU A 298 12.79 5.23 -15.53
N PHE A 299 12.38 4.86 -14.33
CA PHE A 299 12.08 5.82 -13.27
C PHE A 299 13.29 6.71 -12.94
N ARG A 300 14.48 6.12 -12.75
CA ARG A 300 15.70 6.89 -12.48
C ARG A 300 16.02 7.88 -13.60
N ARG A 301 15.84 7.50 -14.86
CA ARG A 301 16.02 8.40 -16.01
C ARG A 301 15.03 9.56 -15.97
N LEU A 302 13.74 9.32 -15.71
CA LEU A 302 12.72 10.35 -15.59
C LEU A 302 13.02 11.29 -14.42
N MET A 303 13.36 10.76 -13.26
CA MET A 303 13.71 11.54 -12.08
C MET A 303 14.94 12.42 -12.31
N CYS A 304 16.03 11.85 -12.85
CA CYS A 304 17.25 12.60 -13.14
C CYS A 304 16.99 13.69 -14.20
N ASN A 305 16.18 13.39 -15.22
CA ASN A 305 15.81 14.38 -16.23
C ASN A 305 14.97 15.50 -15.62
N LEU A 306 14.04 15.20 -14.74
CA LEU A 306 13.22 16.19 -14.05
C LEU A 306 14.08 17.14 -13.21
N ILE A 307 14.95 16.58 -12.36
CA ILE A 307 15.81 17.35 -11.46
C ILE A 307 16.85 18.13 -12.28
N GLY A 308 17.46 17.51 -13.31
CA GLY A 308 18.41 18.17 -14.20
C GLY A 308 17.78 19.38 -14.92
N ASN A 309 16.56 19.27 -15.43
CA ASN A 309 15.85 20.40 -16.03
C ASN A 309 15.59 21.52 -15.02
N TRP A 310 15.32 21.24 -13.76
CA TRP A 310 15.18 22.27 -12.73
C TRP A 310 16.49 23.03 -12.50
N VAL A 311 17.63 22.31 -12.50
CA VAL A 311 18.96 22.93 -12.37
C VAL A 311 19.27 23.81 -13.58
N GLU A 312 19.12 23.28 -14.80
CA GLU A 312 19.38 24.01 -16.05
C GLU A 312 18.51 25.28 -16.20
N ASN A 313 17.27 25.22 -15.72
CA ASN A 313 16.34 26.36 -15.74
C ASN A 313 16.49 27.29 -14.52
N GLY A 314 17.46 27.07 -13.64
CA GLY A 314 17.67 27.88 -12.43
C GLY A 314 16.59 27.75 -11.37
N GLN A 315 15.77 26.69 -11.42
CA GLN A 315 14.71 26.42 -10.46
C GLN A 315 15.22 25.68 -9.20
N TYR A 316 16.38 25.04 -9.30
CA TYR A 316 17.09 24.40 -8.20
C TYR A 316 18.61 24.72 -8.27
N PRO A 317 19.29 24.91 -7.13
CA PRO A 317 20.73 25.17 -7.11
C PRO A 317 21.55 24.03 -7.73
N ASN A 318 22.58 24.38 -8.50
CA ASN A 318 23.56 23.42 -9.00
C ASN A 318 24.57 23.05 -7.87
N ASP A 319 24.07 22.40 -6.82
CA ASP A 319 24.87 21.87 -5.73
C ASP A 319 24.95 20.34 -5.82
N GLU A 320 26.06 19.85 -6.31
CA GLU A 320 26.30 18.42 -6.55
C GLU A 320 26.06 17.56 -5.30
N LYS A 321 26.44 18.06 -4.11
CA LYS A 321 26.29 17.31 -2.86
C LYS A 321 24.82 17.09 -2.52
N SER A 322 23.99 18.13 -2.62
CA SER A 322 22.56 18.04 -2.36
C SER A 322 21.84 17.24 -3.42
N LEU A 323 22.18 17.44 -4.70
CA LEU A 323 21.61 16.69 -5.81
C LEU A 323 21.88 15.20 -5.69
N LYS A 324 23.13 14.82 -5.38
CA LYS A 324 23.53 13.43 -5.15
C LYS A 324 22.72 12.80 -4.02
N LYS A 325 22.60 13.51 -2.88
CA LYS A 325 21.84 13.01 -1.73
C LYS A 325 20.36 12.75 -2.08
N ILE A 326 19.74 13.64 -2.85
CA ILE A 326 18.33 13.50 -3.28
C ILE A 326 18.21 12.31 -4.22
N VAL A 327 19.01 12.26 -5.28
CA VAL A 327 18.91 11.23 -6.32
C VAL A 327 19.22 9.84 -5.76
N GLU A 328 20.29 9.68 -4.97
CA GLU A 328 20.63 8.39 -4.36
C GLU A 328 19.66 7.95 -3.29
N GLY A 329 19.00 8.91 -2.60
CA GLY A 329 18.00 8.60 -1.58
C GLY A 329 16.67 8.11 -2.14
N ILE A 330 16.34 8.50 -3.37
CA ILE A 330 15.09 8.12 -4.04
C ILE A 330 15.27 6.86 -4.92
N SER A 331 16.49 6.63 -5.46
CA SER A 331 16.73 5.62 -6.52
C SER A 331 16.98 4.18 -5.98
#